data_acc38fac5d42e7ca223c45402a873256
#
_entry.id   acc38fac5d42e7ca223c45402a873256
#
_cell.length_a   1.000
_cell.length_b   1.000
_cell.length_c   1.000
_cell.angle_alpha   90.00
_cell.angle_beta   90.00
_cell.angle_gamma   90.00
#
_symmetry.space_group_name_H-M   'P 1'
#
loop_
_entity.id
_entity.type
_entity.pdbx_description
1 polymer ?
#
loop_
_entity_poly.entity_id
_entity_poly.type
_entity_poly.pdbx_seq_one_letter_code
_entity_poly.pdbx_strand_id
1 'polypeptide(L)'
;MRFLTAGESHGPSLTAILEGIPAGLSLKLENINRDLARRQKGYGRGGRMKIETDTVRILSGVRFGETLGAPITLSVENRDWQNWQERMAAFGEVHGEKVTAARPGHADLTGVRKYAREDIRDILERASARETAMRVAVGAVAKGLLFALGVTVESAVLDIGGVAADAAKRETGAAHKAASELNCFDAEAEERMKEKIRAAKEAGDTLGGIFEVRIAGAPLGLGSHIQWDRRLDARFAAAMMSIQAIKGVEIGAGFGYAALPGSEAHDEMFLGENDSVVRRTNRAGGLEGGMTNGEDIVIRAVMKPIPTLMKPLHSVDIEKKAPVLASKERSDVCAVPAASVVGEAMAAFVLAEAFIEKFDSDNMRDMKADVAAYKKRTEEA
;
A
#
# COMPACT_ATOMS: atom_id res chain seq x y z
N MET A 1 -17.37 -3.99 -2.64
CA MET A 1 -16.62 -3.59 -1.42
C MET A 1 -16.10 -2.18 -1.59
N ARG A 2 -16.13 -1.31 -0.58
CA ARG A 2 -15.51 0.03 -0.62
C ARG A 2 -15.07 0.47 0.78
N PHE A 3 -14.20 1.47 0.85
CA PHE A 3 -13.86 2.09 2.11
C PHE A 3 -13.68 3.61 1.97
N LEU A 4 -13.84 4.32 3.09
CA LEU A 4 -13.52 5.72 3.25
C LEU A 4 -12.52 5.86 4.39
N THR A 5 -11.57 6.78 4.25
CA THR A 5 -10.66 7.16 5.34
C THR A 5 -10.87 8.62 5.71
N ALA A 6 -10.75 8.93 6.99
CA ALA A 6 -10.83 10.27 7.55
C ALA A 6 -9.74 10.49 8.60
N GLY A 7 -9.50 11.74 8.94
CA GLY A 7 -8.54 12.17 9.96
C GLY A 7 -7.30 12.84 9.38
N GLU A 8 -6.74 13.75 10.16
CA GLU A 8 -5.54 14.53 9.89
C GLU A 8 -4.33 13.91 10.60
N SER A 9 -3.14 14.19 10.08
CA SER A 9 -1.89 13.65 10.60
C SER A 9 -1.68 13.93 12.09
N HIS A 10 -2.03 15.14 12.55
CA HIS A 10 -1.94 15.57 13.93
C HIS A 10 -3.33 15.83 14.56
N GLY A 11 -4.40 15.29 13.97
CA GLY A 11 -5.74 15.25 14.58
C GLY A 11 -5.85 14.17 15.65
N PRO A 12 -7.01 14.02 16.31
CA PRO A 12 -7.19 13.10 17.45
C PRO A 12 -7.05 11.62 17.05
N SER A 13 -7.49 11.26 15.86
CA SER A 13 -7.45 9.88 15.37
C SER A 13 -7.53 9.82 13.86
N LEU A 14 -7.15 8.67 13.32
CA LEU A 14 -7.47 8.25 11.96
C LEU A 14 -8.60 7.23 12.01
N THR A 15 -9.53 7.31 11.07
CA THR A 15 -10.70 6.43 11.01
C THR A 15 -10.89 5.91 9.59
N ALA A 16 -11.34 4.66 9.48
CA ALA A 16 -11.84 4.10 8.22
C ALA A 16 -13.20 3.44 8.44
N ILE A 17 -14.07 3.53 7.43
CA ILE A 17 -15.29 2.75 7.33
C ILE A 17 -15.16 1.85 6.13
N LEU A 18 -15.25 0.55 6.35
CA LEU A 18 -15.18 -0.50 5.34
C LEU A 18 -16.54 -1.20 5.26
N GLU A 19 -17.09 -1.30 4.05
CA GLU A 19 -18.35 -2.01 3.81
C GLU A 19 -18.21 -3.08 2.73
N GLY A 20 -19.15 -4.06 2.72
CA GLY A 20 -19.21 -5.14 1.75
C GLY A 20 -18.33 -6.34 2.10
N ILE A 21 -17.93 -6.52 3.37
CA ILE A 21 -17.31 -7.75 3.86
C ILE A 21 -18.40 -8.74 4.23
N PRO A 22 -18.39 -9.99 3.74
CA PRO A 22 -19.36 -11.03 4.09
C PRO A 22 -19.42 -11.30 5.59
N ALA A 23 -20.60 -11.64 6.10
CA ALA A 23 -20.76 -12.08 7.49
C ALA A 23 -20.02 -13.40 7.76
N GLY A 24 -19.55 -13.58 9.00
CA GLY A 24 -18.87 -14.82 9.43
C GLY A 24 -17.41 -14.94 9.01
N LEU A 25 -16.77 -13.85 8.57
CA LEU A 25 -15.31 -13.81 8.44
C LEU A 25 -14.69 -13.71 9.83
N SER A 26 -13.87 -14.70 10.20
CA SER A 26 -13.10 -14.66 11.44
C SER A 26 -11.93 -13.66 11.33
N LEU A 27 -11.93 -12.66 12.19
CA LEU A 27 -10.88 -11.64 12.29
C LEU A 27 -10.11 -11.78 13.61
N LYS A 28 -8.80 -11.66 13.52
CA LYS A 28 -7.91 -11.57 14.68
C LYS A 28 -7.30 -10.17 14.74
N LEU A 29 -7.54 -9.46 15.83
CA LEU A 29 -7.04 -8.10 16.05
C LEU A 29 -5.50 -8.05 15.92
N GLU A 30 -4.83 -9.10 16.37
CA GLU A 30 -3.38 -9.25 16.32
C GLU A 30 -2.85 -9.23 14.87
N ASN A 31 -3.59 -9.77 13.91
CA ASN A 31 -3.19 -9.75 12.50
C ASN A 31 -3.23 -8.33 11.93
N ILE A 32 -4.25 -7.54 12.27
CA ILE A 32 -4.35 -6.13 11.84
C ILE A 32 -3.23 -5.32 12.48
N ASN A 33 -3.02 -5.48 13.79
CA ASN A 33 -1.96 -4.78 14.52
C ASN A 33 -0.55 -5.19 14.08
N ARG A 34 -0.35 -6.44 13.68
CA ARG A 34 0.92 -6.90 13.10
C ARG A 34 1.23 -6.15 11.80
N ASP A 35 0.26 -5.97 10.90
CA ASP A 35 0.48 -5.26 9.65
C ASP A 35 0.67 -3.75 9.88
N LEU A 36 -0.04 -3.16 10.83
CA LEU A 36 0.22 -1.79 11.28
C LEU A 36 1.66 -1.63 11.84
N ALA A 37 2.11 -2.57 12.66
CA ALA A 37 3.48 -2.57 13.19
C ALA A 37 4.53 -2.75 12.07
N ARG A 38 4.28 -3.61 11.07
CA ARG A 38 5.15 -3.75 9.89
C ARG A 38 5.27 -2.42 9.13
N ARG A 39 4.18 -1.70 8.93
CA ARG A 39 4.18 -0.38 8.29
C ARG A 39 5.03 0.64 9.07
N GLN A 40 5.07 0.54 10.39
CA GLN A 40 5.85 1.44 11.23
C GLN A 40 7.34 1.09 11.31
N LYS A 41 7.73 -0.15 11.01
CA LYS A 41 9.12 -0.59 10.94
C LYS A 41 9.84 0.03 9.74
N GLY A 42 11.16 -0.04 9.75
CA GLY A 42 12.03 0.35 8.65
C GLY A 42 13.24 1.15 9.13
N TYR A 43 14.40 0.86 8.55
CA TYR A 43 15.61 1.64 8.74
C TYR A 43 15.47 3.01 8.07
N GLY A 44 15.93 4.08 8.70
CA GLY A 44 15.78 5.44 8.18
C GLY A 44 14.45 6.13 8.51
N ARG A 45 13.63 5.53 9.39
CA ARG A 45 12.37 6.13 9.85
C ARG A 45 12.63 7.31 10.80
N GLY A 46 11.76 8.32 10.72
CA GLY A 46 11.82 9.52 11.56
C GLY A 46 11.42 9.30 13.01
N GLY A 47 11.74 10.28 13.87
CA GLY A 47 11.49 10.20 15.32
C GLY A 47 10.02 10.02 15.72
N ARG A 48 9.06 10.37 14.87
CA ARG A 48 7.64 10.20 15.11
C ARG A 48 7.26 8.72 15.31
N MET A 49 7.94 7.80 14.62
CA MET A 49 7.68 6.37 14.76
C MET A 49 8.02 5.81 16.15
N LYS A 50 8.74 6.57 16.98
CA LYS A 50 8.99 6.24 18.39
C LYS A 50 7.85 6.64 19.31
N ILE A 51 7.04 7.61 18.89
CA ILE A 51 5.90 8.15 19.66
C ILE A 51 4.65 7.33 19.33
N GLU A 52 4.39 7.12 18.03
CA GLU A 52 3.20 6.43 17.54
C GLU A 52 3.39 4.91 17.62
N THR A 53 2.48 4.24 18.30
CA THR A 53 2.34 2.78 18.26
C THR A 53 0.93 2.51 17.76
N ASP A 54 0.81 2.26 16.45
CA ASP A 54 -0.48 2.08 15.81
C ASP A 54 -1.15 0.80 16.29
N THR A 55 -2.25 0.95 16.99
CA THR A 55 -3.15 -0.14 17.37
C THR A 55 -4.57 0.22 16.96
N VAL A 56 -5.22 -0.72 16.26
CA VAL A 56 -6.57 -0.48 15.78
C VAL A 56 -7.60 -0.79 16.86
N ARG A 57 -8.65 0.05 16.92
CA ARG A 57 -9.91 -0.25 17.62
C ARG A 57 -10.99 -0.51 16.56
N ILE A 58 -11.75 -1.57 16.75
CA ILE A 58 -12.92 -1.89 15.93
C ILE A 58 -14.15 -1.38 16.69
N LEU A 59 -14.89 -0.45 16.07
CA LEU A 59 -16.01 0.22 16.71
C LEU A 59 -17.37 -0.32 16.27
N SER A 60 -17.45 -1.01 15.12
CA SER A 60 -18.67 -1.61 14.57
C SER A 60 -18.37 -2.76 13.60
N GLY A 61 -19.40 -3.53 13.22
CA GLY A 61 -19.34 -4.52 12.15
C GLY A 61 -18.70 -5.85 12.52
N VAL A 62 -18.20 -6.01 13.76
CA VAL A 62 -17.57 -7.25 14.26
C VAL A 62 -18.11 -7.57 15.66
N ARG A 63 -18.39 -8.85 15.91
CA ARG A 63 -18.79 -9.35 17.23
C ARG A 63 -18.14 -10.69 17.51
N PHE A 64 -17.49 -10.83 18.67
CA PHE A 64 -16.74 -12.03 19.07
C PHE A 64 -15.72 -12.51 18.03
N GLY A 65 -15.09 -11.56 17.32
CA GLY A 65 -14.09 -11.86 16.31
C GLY A 65 -14.65 -12.26 14.94
N GLU A 66 -15.96 -12.18 14.72
CA GLU A 66 -16.59 -12.46 13.42
C GLU A 66 -17.30 -11.23 12.84
N THR A 67 -17.19 -11.05 11.53
CA THR A 67 -17.89 -9.98 10.81
C THR A 67 -19.41 -10.24 10.76
N LEU A 68 -20.17 -9.15 10.71
CA LEU A 68 -21.64 -9.21 10.73
C LEU A 68 -22.31 -8.91 9.38
N GLY A 69 -21.52 -8.65 8.30
CA GLY A 69 -22.03 -8.09 7.04
C GLY A 69 -22.34 -6.58 7.12
N ALA A 70 -22.24 -5.99 8.29
CA ALA A 70 -22.43 -4.56 8.52
C ALA A 70 -21.12 -3.77 8.29
N PRO A 71 -21.19 -2.42 8.09
CA PRO A 71 -20.01 -1.59 7.97
C PRO A 71 -19.07 -1.73 9.18
N ILE A 72 -17.78 -1.98 8.89
CA ILE A 72 -16.74 -2.10 9.89
C ILE A 72 -16.08 -0.73 10.06
N THR A 73 -16.14 -0.18 11.26
CA THR A 73 -15.44 1.06 11.61
C THR A 73 -14.15 0.74 12.35
N LEU A 74 -13.03 1.17 11.76
CA LEU A 74 -11.68 1.04 12.29
C LEU A 74 -11.17 2.41 12.73
N SER A 75 -10.53 2.51 13.89
CA SER A 75 -9.93 3.74 14.39
C SER A 75 -8.54 3.49 14.97
N VAL A 76 -7.60 4.41 14.70
CA VAL A 76 -6.26 4.46 15.29
C VAL A 76 -6.07 5.83 15.91
N GLU A 77 -5.77 5.87 17.21
CA GLU A 77 -5.50 7.12 17.92
C GLU A 77 -4.14 7.70 17.54
N ASN A 78 -4.05 9.01 17.39
CA ASN A 78 -2.78 9.71 17.24
C ASN A 78 -2.28 10.11 18.63
N ARG A 79 -1.20 9.51 19.11
CA ARG A 79 -0.63 9.81 20.43
C ARG A 79 -0.04 11.22 20.51
N ASP A 80 0.47 11.74 19.40
CA ASP A 80 1.01 13.09 19.32
C ASP A 80 -0.08 14.19 19.41
N TRP A 81 -1.38 13.83 19.32
CA TRP A 81 -2.52 14.72 19.45
C TRP A 81 -2.45 15.60 20.69
N GLN A 82 -1.93 15.10 21.79
CA GLN A 82 -1.79 15.86 23.04
C GLN A 82 -1.00 17.17 22.88
N ASN A 83 -0.06 17.21 21.93
CA ASN A 83 0.76 18.37 21.62
C ASN A 83 0.14 19.31 20.58
N TRP A 84 -1.02 18.93 20.01
CA TRP A 84 -1.61 19.59 18.85
C TRP A 84 -3.04 20.10 19.08
N GLN A 85 -3.61 19.87 20.28
CA GLN A 85 -5.03 20.13 20.59
C GLN A 85 -5.46 21.55 20.26
N GLU A 86 -4.67 22.56 20.61
CA GLU A 86 -4.98 23.95 20.31
C GLU A 86 -4.79 24.29 18.84
N ARG A 87 -3.71 23.79 18.23
CA ARG A 87 -3.33 24.10 16.85
C ARG A 87 -4.20 23.40 15.81
N MET A 88 -4.78 22.26 16.16
CA MET A 88 -5.64 21.44 15.31
C MET A 88 -7.07 21.34 15.85
N ALA A 89 -7.47 22.28 16.70
CA ALA A 89 -8.82 22.34 17.25
C ALA A 89 -9.86 22.46 16.11
N ALA A 90 -10.94 21.70 16.21
CA ALA A 90 -12.05 21.77 15.25
C ALA A 90 -12.86 23.08 15.37
N PHE A 91 -12.83 23.70 16.56
CA PHE A 91 -13.56 24.93 16.89
C PHE A 91 -12.68 25.84 17.77
N GLY A 92 -12.98 27.11 17.78
CA GLY A 92 -12.30 28.11 18.60
C GLY A 92 -11.46 29.09 17.79
N GLU A 93 -10.51 29.77 18.44
CA GLU A 93 -9.61 30.72 17.80
C GLU A 93 -8.43 30.01 17.15
N VAL A 94 -7.84 30.67 16.14
CA VAL A 94 -6.65 30.14 15.44
C VAL A 94 -5.42 30.31 16.33
N HIS A 95 -4.75 29.21 16.64
CA HIS A 95 -3.53 29.21 17.45
C HIS A 95 -2.31 28.83 16.59
N GLY A 96 -1.20 29.55 16.84
CA GLY A 96 0.10 29.30 16.20
C GLY A 96 0.28 30.03 14.87
N GLU A 97 1.50 29.99 14.36
CA GLU A 97 1.86 30.61 13.07
C GLU A 97 1.40 29.78 11.88
N LYS A 98 0.93 30.48 10.82
CA LYS A 98 0.62 29.85 9.54
C LYS A 98 1.88 29.24 8.91
N VAL A 99 1.71 28.12 8.27
CA VAL A 99 2.75 27.54 7.39
C VAL A 99 2.56 28.12 6.01
N THR A 100 3.50 28.96 5.56
CA THR A 100 3.41 29.67 4.27
C THR A 100 4.49 29.27 3.26
N ALA A 101 5.57 28.62 3.69
CA ALA A 101 6.64 28.12 2.81
C ALA A 101 6.28 26.75 2.24
N ALA A 102 5.90 26.68 0.96
CA ALA A 102 5.48 25.45 0.30
C ALA A 102 6.66 24.49 0.06
N ARG A 103 6.44 23.18 0.16
CA ARG A 103 7.44 22.15 -0.17
C ARG A 103 7.32 21.75 -1.64
N PRO A 104 8.41 21.86 -2.45
CA PRO A 104 8.43 21.31 -3.79
C PRO A 104 8.15 19.80 -3.79
N GLY A 105 7.30 19.34 -4.72
CA GLY A 105 6.93 17.93 -4.81
C GLY A 105 5.88 17.43 -3.80
N HIS A 106 5.33 18.32 -2.97
CA HIS A 106 4.21 18.05 -2.05
C HIS A 106 2.90 18.68 -2.56
N ALA A 107 1.79 18.38 -1.90
CA ALA A 107 0.48 18.95 -2.24
C ALA A 107 0.32 20.42 -1.84
N ASP A 108 1.25 21.01 -1.10
CA ASP A 108 1.18 22.27 -0.40
C ASP A 108 0.63 23.41 -1.27
N LEU A 109 1.38 23.83 -2.28
CA LEU A 109 1.01 24.98 -3.14
C LEU A 109 -0.27 24.71 -3.94
N THR A 110 -0.37 23.53 -4.55
CA THR A 110 -1.54 23.16 -5.36
C THR A 110 -2.79 23.07 -4.51
N GLY A 111 -2.68 22.52 -3.31
CA GLY A 111 -3.80 22.36 -2.38
C GLY A 111 -4.34 23.67 -1.88
N VAL A 112 -3.47 24.58 -1.38
CA VAL A 112 -3.95 25.89 -0.88
C VAL A 112 -4.62 26.71 -1.98
N ARG A 113 -4.12 26.66 -3.20
CA ARG A 113 -4.76 27.32 -4.35
C ARG A 113 -6.10 26.70 -4.72
N LYS A 114 -6.16 25.35 -4.76
CA LYS A 114 -7.40 24.63 -5.09
C LYS A 114 -8.52 24.91 -4.10
N TYR A 115 -8.20 24.93 -2.80
CA TYR A 115 -9.20 25.05 -1.74
C TYR A 115 -9.32 26.47 -1.18
N ALA A 116 -8.63 27.46 -1.80
CA ALA A 116 -8.60 28.85 -1.35
C ALA A 116 -8.22 28.99 0.15
N ARG A 117 -7.16 28.26 0.56
CA ARG A 117 -6.65 28.31 1.93
C ARG A 117 -5.41 29.18 1.98
N GLU A 118 -5.14 29.74 3.17
CA GLU A 118 -3.99 30.63 3.44
C GLU A 118 -2.91 29.92 4.27
N ASP A 119 -3.27 28.89 5.01
CA ASP A 119 -2.35 28.05 5.78
C ASP A 119 -2.15 26.71 5.06
N ILE A 120 -0.90 26.41 4.73
CA ILE A 120 -0.51 25.13 4.12
C ILE A 120 -0.86 23.95 5.05
N ARG A 121 -0.98 24.18 6.35
CA ARG A 121 -1.38 23.14 7.31
C ARG A 121 -2.73 22.53 7.00
N ASP A 122 -3.68 23.29 6.52
CA ASP A 122 -5.01 22.81 6.11
C ASP A 122 -4.94 21.75 4.99
N ILE A 123 -3.81 21.68 4.27
CA ILE A 123 -3.58 20.74 3.18
C ILE A 123 -2.66 19.61 3.62
N LEU A 124 -1.52 19.94 4.26
CA LEU A 124 -0.48 18.96 4.55
C LEU A 124 -0.90 17.87 5.54
N GLU A 125 -1.83 18.20 6.44
CA GLU A 125 -2.32 17.26 7.44
C GLU A 125 -3.02 16.04 6.80
N ARG A 126 -3.90 16.29 5.84
CA ARG A 126 -4.58 15.22 5.10
C ARG A 126 -3.72 14.61 3.99
N ALA A 127 -2.82 15.39 3.36
CA ALA A 127 -1.91 14.90 2.34
C ALA A 127 -0.79 13.99 2.89
N SER A 128 -0.64 13.95 4.20
CA SER A 128 0.35 13.14 4.91
C SER A 128 0.14 11.64 4.68
N ALA A 129 1.25 10.91 4.51
CA ALA A 129 1.24 9.43 4.46
C ALA A 129 0.79 8.77 5.78
N ARG A 130 0.52 9.53 6.84
CA ARG A 130 -0.07 9.04 8.10
C ARG A 130 -1.41 8.35 7.84
N GLU A 131 -2.19 8.86 6.89
CA GLU A 131 -3.49 8.30 6.44
C GLU A 131 -3.37 6.81 6.02
N THR A 132 -2.23 6.39 5.51
CA THR A 132 -2.02 5.00 5.08
C THR A 132 -2.09 3.97 6.21
N ALA A 133 -2.06 4.37 7.48
CA ALA A 133 -2.36 3.47 8.60
C ALA A 133 -3.76 2.87 8.45
N MET A 134 -4.74 3.67 8.01
CA MET A 134 -6.10 3.17 7.77
C MET A 134 -6.19 2.28 6.54
N ARG A 135 -5.42 2.56 5.48
CA ARG A 135 -5.36 1.66 4.33
C ARG A 135 -4.79 0.29 4.71
N VAL A 136 -3.77 0.26 5.57
CA VAL A 136 -3.19 -1.00 6.08
C VAL A 136 -4.19 -1.74 6.97
N ALA A 137 -4.92 -1.04 7.84
CA ALA A 137 -5.94 -1.67 8.67
C ALA A 137 -7.08 -2.28 7.82
N VAL A 138 -7.58 -1.56 6.82
CA VAL A 138 -8.57 -2.05 5.84
C VAL A 138 -8.01 -3.24 5.04
N GLY A 139 -6.78 -3.11 4.54
CA GLY A 139 -6.12 -4.17 3.78
C GLY A 139 -5.86 -5.43 4.59
N ALA A 140 -5.62 -5.31 5.90
CA ALA A 140 -5.48 -6.47 6.78
C ALA A 140 -6.80 -7.25 6.92
N VAL A 141 -7.96 -6.57 6.93
CA VAL A 141 -9.27 -7.23 6.87
C VAL A 141 -9.44 -7.94 5.53
N ALA A 142 -9.10 -7.28 4.41
CA ALA A 142 -9.14 -7.87 3.07
C ALA A 142 -8.21 -9.09 2.95
N LYS A 143 -7.01 -9.04 3.52
CA LYS A 143 -6.09 -10.20 3.60
C LYS A 143 -6.69 -11.34 4.40
N GLY A 144 -7.43 -11.06 5.47
CA GLY A 144 -8.16 -12.06 6.23
C GLY A 144 -9.20 -12.80 5.37
N LEU A 145 -9.97 -12.07 4.56
CA LEU A 145 -10.91 -12.64 3.59
C LEU A 145 -10.19 -13.51 2.56
N LEU A 146 -9.14 -12.99 1.92
CA LEU A 146 -8.37 -13.69 0.92
C LEU A 146 -7.72 -14.96 1.46
N PHE A 147 -7.14 -14.90 2.67
CA PHE A 147 -6.57 -16.06 3.35
C PHE A 147 -7.60 -17.15 3.62
N ALA A 148 -8.83 -16.78 4.02
CA ALA A 148 -9.93 -17.73 4.21
C ALA A 148 -10.40 -18.41 2.91
N LEU A 149 -10.02 -17.85 1.75
CA LEU A 149 -10.29 -18.37 0.39
C LEU A 149 -9.05 -19.03 -0.27
N GLY A 150 -7.96 -19.19 0.51
CA GLY A 150 -6.74 -19.86 0.04
C GLY A 150 -5.77 -18.94 -0.73
N VAL A 151 -5.88 -17.63 -0.60
CA VAL A 151 -5.01 -16.65 -1.27
C VAL A 151 -4.11 -15.95 -0.25
N THR A 152 -2.83 -15.79 -0.61
CA THR A 152 -1.85 -15.07 0.20
C THR A 152 -1.34 -13.84 -0.53
N VAL A 153 -1.04 -12.79 0.22
CA VAL A 153 -0.51 -11.52 -0.30
C VAL A 153 0.72 -11.14 0.52
N GLU A 154 1.81 -10.88 -0.17
CA GLU A 154 3.07 -10.46 0.45
C GLU A 154 3.76 -9.35 -0.34
N SER A 155 4.67 -8.63 0.30
CA SER A 155 5.49 -7.61 -0.34
C SER A 155 6.97 -7.80 -0.03
N ALA A 156 7.82 -7.22 -0.88
CA ALA A 156 9.26 -7.12 -0.67
C ALA A 156 9.81 -5.83 -1.29
N VAL A 157 10.84 -5.26 -0.67
CA VAL A 157 11.61 -4.16 -1.26
C VAL A 157 12.63 -4.74 -2.23
N LEU A 158 12.66 -4.18 -3.44
CA LEU A 158 13.58 -4.57 -4.51
C LEU A 158 14.75 -3.61 -4.69
N ASP A 159 14.54 -2.31 -4.43
CA ASP A 159 15.57 -1.29 -4.64
C ASP A 159 15.38 -0.13 -3.65
N ILE A 160 16.47 0.40 -3.14
CA ILE A 160 16.53 1.69 -2.45
C ILE A 160 17.72 2.49 -2.94
N GLY A 161 17.46 3.68 -3.49
CA GLY A 161 18.50 4.62 -3.91
C GLY A 161 19.41 4.08 -5.00
N GLY A 162 18.92 3.18 -5.88
CA GLY A 162 19.66 2.53 -6.95
C GLY A 162 20.45 1.30 -6.52
N VAL A 163 20.24 0.81 -5.29
CA VAL A 163 20.80 -0.47 -4.82
C VAL A 163 19.73 -1.53 -4.95
N ALA A 164 19.86 -2.42 -5.94
CA ALA A 164 18.91 -3.47 -6.20
C ALA A 164 19.23 -4.76 -5.43
N ALA A 165 18.18 -5.47 -5.01
CA ALA A 165 18.25 -6.85 -4.52
C ALA A 165 18.40 -7.83 -5.70
N ASP A 166 19.14 -8.91 -5.49
CA ASP A 166 19.28 -9.98 -6.47
C ASP A 166 18.01 -10.87 -6.46
N ALA A 167 17.25 -10.84 -7.54
CA ALA A 167 16.01 -11.59 -7.67
C ALA A 167 16.21 -13.12 -7.50
N ALA A 168 17.39 -13.67 -7.82
CA ALA A 168 17.70 -15.08 -7.64
C ALA A 168 17.71 -15.52 -6.17
N LYS A 169 17.92 -14.59 -5.24
CA LYS A 169 17.91 -14.83 -3.79
C LYS A 169 16.52 -14.84 -3.17
N ARG A 170 15.46 -14.60 -3.92
CA ARG A 170 14.11 -14.44 -3.37
C ARG A 170 13.66 -15.63 -2.53
N GLU A 171 13.74 -16.84 -3.09
CA GLU A 171 13.23 -18.03 -2.43
C GLU A 171 14.10 -18.46 -1.24
N THR A 172 15.41 -18.37 -1.38
CA THR A 172 16.35 -18.70 -0.31
C THR A 172 16.39 -17.65 0.79
N GLY A 173 15.99 -16.42 0.49
CA GLY A 173 16.01 -15.27 1.41
C GLY A 173 14.75 -15.08 2.26
N ALA A 174 13.78 -16.00 2.22
CA ALA A 174 12.51 -15.85 2.95
C ALA A 174 12.70 -15.69 4.48
N ALA A 175 13.61 -16.44 5.07
CA ALA A 175 13.92 -16.35 6.50
C ALA A 175 14.56 -15.00 6.86
N HIS A 176 15.46 -14.47 6.02
CA HIS A 176 16.04 -13.16 6.19
C HIS A 176 14.98 -12.07 6.08
N LYS A 177 14.12 -12.12 5.04
CA LYS A 177 13.03 -11.14 4.84
C LYS A 177 12.13 -11.02 6.08
N ALA A 178 11.82 -12.11 6.76
CA ALA A 178 10.98 -12.11 7.96
C ALA A 178 11.60 -11.29 9.11
N ALA A 179 12.93 -11.22 9.21
CA ALA A 179 13.68 -10.47 10.21
C ALA A 179 14.14 -9.09 9.70
N SER A 180 14.07 -8.83 8.39
CA SER A 180 14.58 -7.64 7.72
C SER A 180 13.92 -6.35 8.22
N GLU A 181 14.72 -5.32 8.44
CA GLU A 181 14.26 -3.97 8.74
C GLU A 181 13.78 -3.23 7.48
N LEU A 182 14.20 -3.67 6.29
CA LEU A 182 13.82 -3.06 5.02
C LEU A 182 12.77 -3.88 4.25
N ASN A 183 12.27 -5.00 4.79
CA ASN A 183 11.40 -5.94 4.08
C ASN A 183 12.09 -6.51 2.81
N CYS A 184 13.42 -6.69 2.85
CA CYS A 184 14.26 -7.18 1.76
C CYS A 184 14.59 -8.66 1.98
N PHE A 185 14.63 -9.46 0.90
CA PHE A 185 15.01 -10.87 0.97
C PHE A 185 16.51 -11.12 0.74
N ASP A 186 17.26 -10.11 0.23
CA ASP A 186 18.70 -10.18 -0.02
C ASP A 186 19.45 -9.46 1.10
N ALA A 187 20.10 -10.22 1.98
CA ALA A 187 20.83 -9.69 3.13
C ALA A 187 22.01 -8.76 2.72
N GLU A 188 22.73 -9.10 1.65
CA GLU A 188 23.87 -8.28 1.19
C GLU A 188 23.38 -6.96 0.57
N ALA A 189 22.30 -7.02 -0.21
CA ALA A 189 21.69 -5.81 -0.75
C ALA A 189 21.10 -4.94 0.37
N GLU A 190 20.49 -5.55 1.40
CA GLU A 190 19.95 -4.81 2.55
C GLU A 190 21.02 -3.98 3.26
N GLU A 191 22.20 -4.53 3.51
CA GLU A 191 23.28 -3.77 4.15
C GLU A 191 23.73 -2.60 3.29
N ARG A 192 23.89 -2.79 1.97
CA ARG A 192 24.22 -1.70 1.03
C ARG A 192 23.11 -0.65 0.96
N MET A 193 21.83 -1.05 1.03
CA MET A 193 20.68 -0.13 1.12
C MET A 193 20.72 0.69 2.40
N LYS A 194 21.05 0.07 3.55
CA LYS A 194 21.22 0.75 4.84
C LYS A 194 22.37 1.78 4.79
N GLU A 195 23.48 1.45 4.14
CA GLU A 195 24.59 2.40 3.92
C GLU A 195 24.12 3.61 3.11
N LYS A 196 23.38 3.40 2.02
CA LYS A 196 22.80 4.49 1.22
C LYS A 196 21.85 5.38 2.04
N ILE A 197 20.99 4.78 2.85
CA ILE A 197 20.07 5.53 3.74
C ILE A 197 20.87 6.35 4.76
N ARG A 198 21.95 5.80 5.32
CA ARG A 198 22.82 6.50 6.27
C ARG A 198 23.50 7.71 5.61
N ALA A 199 24.08 7.52 4.45
CA ALA A 199 24.71 8.61 3.69
C ALA A 199 23.70 9.72 3.32
N ALA A 200 22.48 9.35 2.88
CA ALA A 200 21.43 10.32 2.60
C ALA A 200 21.00 11.10 3.85
N LYS A 201 20.90 10.44 5.01
CA LYS A 201 20.59 11.08 6.30
C LYS A 201 21.65 12.12 6.68
N GLU A 202 22.94 11.77 6.53
CA GLU A 202 24.06 12.67 6.83
C GLU A 202 24.07 13.88 5.88
N ALA A 203 23.69 13.68 4.61
CA ALA A 203 23.55 14.75 3.63
C ALA A 203 22.27 15.61 3.81
N GLY A 204 21.38 15.25 4.72
CA GLY A 204 20.09 15.90 4.89
C GLY A 204 19.09 15.65 3.75
N ASP A 205 19.25 14.54 3.04
CA ASP A 205 18.49 14.16 1.85
C ASP A 205 17.56 12.96 2.11
N THR A 206 16.81 12.53 1.09
CA THR A 206 15.87 11.41 1.14
C THR A 206 16.03 10.48 -0.05
N LEU A 207 15.61 9.22 0.09
CA LEU A 207 15.70 8.21 -0.95
C LEU A 207 14.34 7.64 -1.30
N GLY A 208 14.14 7.37 -2.58
CA GLY A 208 13.09 6.54 -3.13
C GLY A 208 13.58 5.12 -3.38
N GLY A 209 12.73 4.31 -4.04
CA GLY A 209 13.05 2.95 -4.41
C GLY A 209 11.87 2.20 -4.99
N ILE A 210 12.03 0.90 -5.15
CA ILE A 210 11.06 0.00 -5.77
C ILE A 210 10.68 -1.10 -4.80
N PHE A 211 9.40 -1.39 -4.72
CA PHE A 211 8.89 -2.57 -4.03
C PHE A 211 8.02 -3.41 -4.97
N GLU A 212 7.86 -4.69 -4.60
CA GLU A 212 7.01 -5.64 -5.29
C GLU A 212 5.95 -6.18 -4.33
N VAL A 213 4.74 -6.41 -4.85
CA VAL A 213 3.68 -7.18 -4.20
C VAL A 213 3.43 -8.44 -5.02
N ARG A 214 3.37 -9.59 -4.35
CA ARG A 214 2.97 -10.88 -4.93
C ARG A 214 1.70 -11.39 -4.28
N ILE A 215 0.84 -11.96 -5.10
CA ILE A 215 -0.39 -12.62 -4.65
C ILE A 215 -0.41 -14.03 -5.24
N ALA A 216 -0.44 -15.02 -4.36
CA ALA A 216 -0.48 -16.42 -4.73
C ALA A 216 -1.83 -17.08 -4.40
N GLY A 217 -2.25 -18.05 -5.20
CA GLY A 217 -3.46 -18.85 -4.99
C GLY A 217 -4.75 -18.19 -5.51
N ALA A 218 -4.66 -17.08 -6.26
CA ALA A 218 -5.83 -16.49 -6.91
C ALA A 218 -6.38 -17.44 -7.99
N PRO A 219 -7.70 -17.77 -8.01
CA PRO A 219 -8.27 -18.60 -9.05
C PRO A 219 -8.23 -17.89 -10.40
N LEU A 220 -8.19 -18.63 -11.49
CA LEU A 220 -8.33 -18.12 -12.85
C LEU A 220 -9.66 -17.37 -13.02
N GLY A 221 -9.67 -16.23 -13.75
CA GLY A 221 -10.89 -15.57 -14.18
C GLY A 221 -11.53 -14.60 -13.18
N LEU A 222 -10.77 -14.04 -12.21
CA LEU A 222 -11.18 -12.84 -11.48
C LEU A 222 -10.90 -11.60 -12.35
N GLY A 223 -11.72 -10.56 -12.22
CA GLY A 223 -11.67 -9.37 -13.08
C GLY A 223 -12.45 -9.57 -14.37
N SER A 224 -12.18 -8.74 -15.38
CA SER A 224 -12.94 -8.76 -16.62
C SER A 224 -12.15 -8.20 -17.80
N HIS A 225 -12.33 -8.76 -18.99
CA HIS A 225 -11.83 -8.24 -20.25
C HIS A 225 -12.86 -7.35 -20.98
N ILE A 226 -14.09 -7.27 -20.46
CA ILE A 226 -15.24 -6.68 -21.18
C ILE A 226 -15.22 -5.15 -21.15
N GLN A 227 -14.89 -4.55 -19.97
CA GLN A 227 -14.85 -3.10 -19.82
C GLN A 227 -13.52 -2.67 -19.19
N TRP A 228 -13.02 -1.51 -19.59
CA TRP A 228 -11.72 -0.97 -19.20
C TRP A 228 -11.59 -0.76 -17.70
N ASP A 229 -12.65 -0.33 -17.01
CA ASP A 229 -12.71 -0.04 -15.57
C ASP A 229 -12.87 -1.31 -14.71
N ARG A 230 -13.16 -2.46 -15.34
CA ARG A 230 -13.26 -3.77 -14.69
C ARG A 230 -11.99 -4.62 -14.80
N ARG A 231 -11.02 -4.18 -15.58
CA ARG A 231 -9.73 -4.84 -15.74
C ARG A 231 -8.95 -4.80 -14.45
N LEU A 232 -8.45 -5.94 -13.96
CA LEU A 232 -7.68 -5.98 -12.71
C LEU A 232 -6.32 -5.29 -12.82
N ASP A 233 -5.64 -5.36 -13.95
CA ASP A 233 -4.41 -4.62 -14.19
C ASP A 233 -4.61 -3.11 -13.99
N ALA A 234 -5.69 -2.54 -14.54
CA ALA A 234 -6.05 -1.14 -14.36
C ALA A 234 -6.40 -0.81 -12.90
N ARG A 235 -7.16 -1.68 -12.23
CA ARG A 235 -7.57 -1.48 -10.82
C ARG A 235 -6.38 -1.56 -9.87
N PHE A 236 -5.48 -2.52 -10.06
CA PHE A 236 -4.23 -2.60 -9.28
C PHE A 236 -3.34 -1.37 -9.52
N ALA A 237 -3.18 -0.95 -10.79
CA ALA A 237 -2.40 0.24 -11.10
C ALA A 237 -2.99 1.49 -10.45
N ALA A 238 -4.31 1.70 -10.49
CA ALA A 238 -5.00 2.81 -9.85
C ALA A 238 -4.82 2.79 -8.32
N ALA A 239 -4.96 1.62 -7.68
CA ALA A 239 -4.78 1.46 -6.25
C ALA A 239 -3.35 1.79 -5.81
N MET A 240 -2.33 1.27 -6.53
CA MET A 240 -0.92 1.57 -6.27
C MET A 240 -0.59 3.05 -6.50
N MET A 241 -1.02 3.64 -7.62
CA MET A 241 -0.78 5.06 -7.93
C MET A 241 -1.47 6.01 -6.94
N SER A 242 -2.49 5.56 -6.22
CA SER A 242 -3.16 6.33 -5.17
C SER A 242 -2.35 6.45 -3.87
N ILE A 243 -1.30 5.65 -3.70
CA ILE A 243 -0.41 5.70 -2.53
C ILE A 243 0.51 6.92 -2.66
N GLN A 244 0.70 7.64 -1.56
CA GLN A 244 1.54 8.84 -1.53
C GLN A 244 2.95 8.52 -2.05
N ALA A 245 3.48 9.41 -2.87
CA ALA A 245 4.80 9.36 -3.50
C ALA A 245 5.01 8.24 -4.53
N ILE A 246 4.07 7.40 -4.84
CA ILE A 246 4.18 6.45 -5.96
C ILE A 246 4.11 7.21 -7.29
N LYS A 247 5.01 6.88 -8.23
CA LYS A 247 5.20 7.56 -9.51
C LYS A 247 5.23 6.64 -10.73
N GLY A 248 5.22 5.32 -10.50
CA GLY A 248 5.12 4.32 -11.56
C GLY A 248 4.67 2.98 -11.00
N VAL A 249 4.00 2.20 -11.84
CA VAL A 249 3.50 0.86 -11.53
C VAL A 249 3.75 -0.04 -12.73
N GLU A 250 4.19 -1.27 -12.47
CA GLU A 250 4.39 -2.32 -13.46
C GLU A 250 3.67 -3.59 -13.04
N ILE A 251 3.18 -4.34 -14.03
CA ILE A 251 2.62 -5.69 -13.83
C ILE A 251 3.45 -6.68 -14.66
N GLY A 252 3.88 -7.77 -14.02
CA GLY A 252 4.73 -8.76 -14.66
C GLY A 252 6.05 -8.19 -15.16
N ALA A 253 6.39 -8.39 -16.44
CA ALA A 253 7.61 -7.85 -17.04
C ALA A 253 7.59 -6.32 -17.19
N GLY A 254 6.41 -5.68 -17.12
CA GLY A 254 6.26 -4.23 -17.11
C GLY A 254 6.95 -3.55 -18.28
N PHE A 255 7.79 -2.53 -18.02
CA PHE A 255 8.55 -1.83 -19.07
C PHE A 255 9.58 -2.73 -19.77
N GLY A 256 9.96 -3.88 -19.19
CA GLY A 256 10.85 -4.85 -19.81
C GLY A 256 10.29 -5.46 -21.09
N TYR A 257 8.97 -5.45 -21.28
CA TYR A 257 8.35 -5.90 -22.51
C TYR A 257 8.83 -5.16 -23.76
N ALA A 258 9.20 -3.88 -23.63
CA ALA A 258 9.65 -3.06 -24.76
C ALA A 258 10.91 -3.61 -25.45
N ALA A 259 11.70 -4.41 -24.75
CA ALA A 259 12.93 -5.01 -25.30
C ALA A 259 12.75 -6.44 -25.82
N LEU A 260 11.54 -7.03 -25.69
CA LEU A 260 11.29 -8.42 -26.05
C LEU A 260 10.55 -8.53 -27.39
N PRO A 261 10.97 -9.43 -28.29
CA PRO A 261 10.14 -9.84 -29.42
C PRO A 261 8.91 -10.63 -28.91
N GLY A 262 7.82 -10.60 -29.67
CA GLY A 262 6.57 -11.24 -29.26
C GLY A 262 6.70 -12.73 -28.90
N SER A 263 7.55 -13.45 -29.61
CA SER A 263 7.83 -14.87 -29.35
C SER A 263 8.51 -15.15 -28.00
N GLU A 264 9.16 -14.15 -27.42
CA GLU A 264 9.81 -14.25 -26.10
C GLU A 264 9.00 -13.56 -25.01
N ALA A 265 8.08 -12.68 -25.39
CA ALA A 265 7.30 -11.86 -24.48
C ALA A 265 6.16 -12.61 -23.80
N HIS A 266 5.48 -13.50 -24.55
CA HIS A 266 4.28 -14.18 -24.07
C HIS A 266 4.62 -15.49 -23.34
N ASP A 267 3.82 -15.81 -22.31
CA ASP A 267 3.96 -17.03 -21.52
C ASP A 267 3.31 -18.19 -22.28
N GLU A 268 4.13 -19.09 -22.83
CA GLU A 268 3.65 -20.28 -23.57
C GLU A 268 2.88 -21.20 -22.64
N MET A 269 1.84 -21.86 -23.19
CA MET A 269 1.00 -22.81 -22.50
C MET A 269 1.36 -24.23 -22.92
N PHE A 270 1.45 -25.14 -21.95
CA PHE A 270 1.76 -26.52 -22.13
C PHE A 270 0.72 -27.38 -21.42
N LEU A 271 0.49 -28.62 -21.94
CA LEU A 271 -0.25 -29.62 -21.18
C LEU A 271 0.65 -30.18 -20.07
N GLY A 272 0.18 -30.09 -18.85
CA GLY A 272 0.78 -30.68 -17.65
C GLY A 272 0.15 -32.05 -17.33
N GLU A 273 0.32 -32.48 -16.08
CA GLU A 273 -0.32 -33.70 -15.58
C GLU A 273 -1.83 -33.50 -15.45
N ASN A 274 -2.62 -34.54 -15.69
CA ASN A 274 -4.09 -34.55 -15.63
C ASN A 274 -4.77 -33.49 -16.53
N ASP A 275 -4.21 -33.28 -17.73
CA ASP A 275 -4.70 -32.35 -18.74
C ASP A 275 -4.71 -30.88 -18.28
N SER A 276 -4.03 -30.56 -17.18
CA SER A 276 -3.91 -29.18 -16.67
C SER A 276 -3.10 -28.30 -17.63
N VAL A 277 -3.44 -27.03 -17.74
CA VAL A 277 -2.66 -26.03 -18.48
C VAL A 277 -1.62 -25.41 -17.56
N VAL A 278 -0.34 -25.51 -17.92
CA VAL A 278 0.78 -24.97 -17.16
C VAL A 278 1.58 -23.96 -17.98
N ARG A 279 2.14 -22.94 -17.32
CA ARG A 279 3.08 -21.99 -17.91
C ARG A 279 4.46 -22.18 -17.31
N ARG A 280 5.51 -21.96 -18.11
CA ARG A 280 6.91 -22.07 -17.66
C ARG A 280 7.49 -20.70 -17.26
N THR A 281 6.82 -19.64 -17.63
CA THR A 281 7.18 -18.26 -17.31
C THR A 281 5.95 -17.52 -16.83
N ASN A 282 6.13 -16.40 -16.15
CA ASN A 282 5.04 -15.53 -15.69
C ASN A 282 5.38 -14.06 -16.00
N ARG A 283 5.65 -13.77 -17.28
CA ARG A 283 5.93 -12.39 -17.73
C ARG A 283 4.69 -11.51 -17.67
N ALA A 284 3.51 -12.11 -17.89
CA ALA A 284 2.23 -11.44 -17.73
C ALA A 284 1.93 -11.01 -16.27
N GLY A 285 2.68 -11.57 -15.31
CA GLY A 285 2.48 -11.26 -13.89
C GLY A 285 1.11 -11.67 -13.38
N GLY A 286 0.62 -12.86 -13.78
CA GLY A 286 -0.64 -13.44 -13.32
C GLY A 286 -1.90 -12.81 -13.94
N LEU A 287 -1.77 -11.89 -14.89
CA LEU A 287 -2.90 -11.14 -15.46
C LEU A 287 -2.84 -11.16 -16.99
N GLU A 288 -3.88 -11.71 -17.62
CA GLU A 288 -4.07 -11.70 -19.07
C GLU A 288 -5.44 -11.12 -19.41
N GLY A 289 -5.49 -10.18 -20.34
CA GLY A 289 -6.74 -9.52 -20.74
C GLY A 289 -7.49 -8.80 -19.60
N GLY A 290 -6.79 -8.45 -18.49
CA GLY A 290 -7.41 -7.84 -17.32
C GLY A 290 -8.04 -8.83 -16.33
N MET A 291 -7.78 -10.12 -16.49
CA MET A 291 -8.25 -11.21 -15.63
C MET A 291 -7.08 -11.99 -15.06
N THR A 292 -7.27 -12.61 -13.90
CA THR A 292 -6.31 -13.57 -13.33
C THR A 292 -6.22 -14.79 -14.24
N ASN A 293 -5.00 -15.30 -14.45
CA ASN A 293 -4.71 -16.46 -15.31
C ASN A 293 -4.29 -17.73 -14.53
N GLY A 294 -4.36 -17.69 -13.19
CA GLY A 294 -3.99 -18.80 -12.31
C GLY A 294 -2.57 -18.74 -11.77
N GLU A 295 -1.68 -17.98 -12.42
CA GLU A 295 -0.32 -17.74 -11.93
C GLU A 295 -0.28 -16.65 -10.84
N ASP A 296 0.86 -16.54 -10.14
CA ASP A 296 1.08 -15.48 -9.15
C ASP A 296 0.91 -14.08 -9.77
N ILE A 297 0.12 -13.23 -9.12
CA ILE A 297 0.02 -11.83 -9.53
C ILE A 297 1.25 -11.09 -9.02
N VAL A 298 1.97 -10.41 -9.92
CA VAL A 298 3.21 -9.69 -9.63
C VAL A 298 3.06 -8.22 -10.01
N ILE A 299 3.09 -7.35 -8.99
CA ILE A 299 2.93 -5.90 -9.15
C ILE A 299 4.16 -5.21 -8.57
N ARG A 300 4.79 -4.29 -9.32
CA ARG A 300 5.89 -3.45 -8.84
C ARG A 300 5.50 -1.99 -8.86
N ALA A 301 5.99 -1.25 -7.88
CA ALA A 301 5.76 0.18 -7.81
C ALA A 301 7.03 0.94 -7.41
N VAL A 302 7.25 2.09 -8.04
CA VAL A 302 8.34 2.99 -7.70
C VAL A 302 7.84 4.16 -6.88
N MET A 303 8.51 4.38 -5.74
CA MET A 303 8.29 5.50 -4.85
C MET A 303 9.38 6.56 -5.05
N LYS A 304 8.98 7.81 -5.33
CA LYS A 304 9.94 8.93 -5.35
C LYS A 304 10.48 9.24 -3.95
N PRO A 305 11.66 9.91 -3.82
CA PRO A 305 12.12 10.44 -2.54
C PRO A 305 11.06 11.33 -1.86
N ILE A 306 11.06 11.32 -0.53
CA ILE A 306 10.15 12.14 0.27
C ILE A 306 10.47 13.62 0.06
N PRO A 307 9.47 14.50 -0.18
CA PRO A 307 9.72 15.91 -0.52
C PRO A 307 10.13 16.79 0.66
N THR A 308 10.14 16.26 1.87
CA THR A 308 10.55 16.98 3.08
C THR A 308 12.02 16.69 3.38
N LEU A 309 12.90 17.66 3.10
CA LEU A 309 14.35 17.52 3.21
C LEU A 309 14.88 18.34 4.39
N MET A 310 15.89 17.82 5.10
CA MET A 310 16.67 18.60 6.07
C MET A 310 17.59 19.60 5.39
N LYS A 311 17.94 19.37 4.11
CA LYS A 311 18.56 20.31 3.17
C LYS A 311 17.46 20.91 2.27
N PRO A 312 16.77 21.99 2.71
CA PRO A 312 15.55 22.44 2.05
C PRO A 312 15.86 23.03 0.67
N LEU A 313 14.94 22.78 -0.26
CA LEU A 313 15.00 23.31 -1.62
C LEU A 313 14.49 24.76 -1.66
N HIS A 314 14.82 25.49 -2.72
CA HIS A 314 14.22 26.79 -3.00
C HIS A 314 12.69 26.67 -3.18
N SER A 315 11.96 27.61 -2.64
CA SER A 315 10.52 27.66 -2.64
C SER A 315 10.01 29.10 -2.63
N VAL A 316 8.71 29.25 -2.44
CA VAL A 316 8.02 30.54 -2.32
C VAL A 316 7.17 30.59 -1.05
N ASP A 317 7.18 31.73 -0.38
CA ASP A 317 6.20 32.07 0.65
C ASP A 317 4.91 32.51 -0.06
N ILE A 318 3.81 31.79 0.20
CA ILE A 318 2.54 32.02 -0.50
C ILE A 318 1.84 33.31 -0.06
N GLU A 319 2.10 33.80 1.16
CA GLU A 319 1.54 35.02 1.73
C GLU A 319 2.37 36.25 1.30
N LYS A 320 3.67 36.21 1.54
CA LYS A 320 4.59 37.34 1.23
C LYS A 320 4.96 37.43 -0.24
N LYS A 321 4.67 36.38 -1.05
CA LYS A 321 5.05 36.28 -2.48
C LYS A 321 6.55 36.49 -2.71
N ALA A 322 7.36 35.95 -1.81
CA ALA A 322 8.80 36.12 -1.79
C ALA A 322 9.52 34.76 -1.91
N PRO A 323 10.76 34.75 -2.46
CA PRO A 323 11.61 33.56 -2.45
C PRO A 323 11.97 33.17 -1.01
N VAL A 324 11.84 31.88 -0.70
CA VAL A 324 12.19 31.30 0.61
C VAL A 324 12.77 29.89 0.43
N LEU A 325 13.31 29.32 1.49
CA LEU A 325 13.55 27.88 1.56
C LEU A 325 12.29 27.15 2.02
N ALA A 326 12.07 25.94 1.47
CA ALA A 326 10.93 25.11 1.81
C ALA A 326 10.85 24.84 3.34
N SER A 327 9.65 24.68 3.86
CA SER A 327 9.42 24.34 5.27
C SER A 327 10.08 22.98 5.60
N LYS A 328 10.66 22.91 6.81
CA LYS A 328 11.21 21.67 7.38
C LYS A 328 10.18 21.06 8.31
N GLU A 329 9.85 19.82 8.06
CA GLU A 329 9.03 19.01 8.95
C GLU A 329 9.80 17.73 9.32
N ARG A 330 9.48 17.15 10.47
CA ARG A 330 10.04 15.84 10.84
C ARG A 330 9.62 14.79 9.80
N SER A 331 10.58 14.14 9.16
CA SER A 331 10.35 13.21 8.07
C SER A 331 11.26 11.99 8.16
N ASP A 332 10.86 10.94 7.44
CA ASP A 332 11.69 9.78 7.18
C ASP A 332 12.78 10.12 6.14
N VAL A 333 13.89 9.42 6.16
CA VAL A 333 14.90 9.45 5.09
C VAL A 333 14.47 8.55 3.93
N CYS A 334 13.87 7.41 4.25
CA CYS A 334 13.33 6.46 3.29
C CYS A 334 12.02 5.85 3.84
N ALA A 335 10.97 5.83 3.02
CA ALA A 335 9.68 5.24 3.37
C ALA A 335 9.29 4.04 2.48
N VAL A 336 10.21 3.55 1.64
CA VAL A 336 9.94 2.43 0.71
C VAL A 336 9.50 1.16 1.46
N PRO A 337 10.11 0.77 2.60
CA PRO A 337 9.63 -0.38 3.36
C PRO A 337 8.20 -0.23 3.86
N ALA A 338 7.83 0.94 4.34
CA ALA A 338 6.45 1.23 4.74
C ALA A 338 5.49 1.22 3.54
N ALA A 339 5.90 1.79 2.40
CA ALA A 339 5.11 1.80 1.17
C ALA A 339 4.86 0.39 0.64
N SER A 340 5.79 -0.55 0.81
CA SER A 340 5.60 -1.96 0.42
C SER A 340 4.44 -2.61 1.19
N VAL A 341 4.32 -2.33 2.49
CA VAL A 341 3.20 -2.83 3.32
C VAL A 341 1.87 -2.17 2.94
N VAL A 342 1.89 -0.88 2.59
CA VAL A 342 0.70 -0.19 2.07
C VAL A 342 0.29 -0.76 0.71
N GLY A 343 1.25 -1.03 -0.18
CA GLY A 343 1.01 -1.67 -1.48
C GLY A 343 0.39 -3.05 -1.33
N GLU A 344 0.92 -3.87 -0.41
CA GLU A 344 0.37 -5.17 -0.04
C GLU A 344 -1.10 -5.06 0.40
N ALA A 345 -1.41 -4.09 1.26
CA ALA A 345 -2.76 -3.83 1.74
C ALA A 345 -3.73 -3.40 0.62
N MET A 346 -3.29 -2.51 -0.26
CA MET A 346 -4.10 -2.02 -1.37
C MET A 346 -4.32 -3.09 -2.44
N ALA A 347 -3.31 -3.93 -2.73
CA ALA A 347 -3.48 -5.06 -3.63
C ALA A 347 -4.46 -6.10 -3.07
N ALA A 348 -4.38 -6.39 -1.78
CA ALA A 348 -5.33 -7.27 -1.10
C ALA A 348 -6.76 -6.73 -1.18
N PHE A 349 -6.95 -5.42 -1.00
CA PHE A 349 -8.25 -4.78 -1.11
C PHE A 349 -8.84 -4.97 -2.52
N VAL A 350 -8.07 -4.67 -3.57
CA VAL A 350 -8.53 -4.80 -4.97
C VAL A 350 -8.92 -6.23 -5.31
N LEU A 351 -8.10 -7.21 -4.89
CA LEU A 351 -8.42 -8.60 -5.18
C LEU A 351 -9.62 -9.11 -4.38
N ALA A 352 -9.75 -8.72 -3.11
CA ALA A 352 -10.92 -9.06 -2.28
C ALA A 352 -12.21 -8.49 -2.88
N GLU A 353 -12.16 -7.26 -3.41
CA GLU A 353 -13.28 -6.65 -4.12
C GLU A 353 -13.65 -7.47 -5.38
N ALA A 354 -12.67 -7.93 -6.17
CA ALA A 354 -12.92 -8.78 -7.33
C ALA A 354 -13.52 -10.16 -6.96
N PHE A 355 -13.13 -10.73 -5.81
CA PHE A 355 -13.78 -11.95 -5.29
C PHE A 355 -15.25 -11.68 -4.95
N ILE A 356 -15.54 -10.61 -4.23
CA ILE A 356 -16.92 -10.26 -3.84
C ILE A 356 -17.78 -9.98 -5.08
N GLU A 357 -17.25 -9.24 -6.06
CA GLU A 357 -17.96 -8.99 -7.33
C GLU A 357 -18.28 -10.27 -8.12
N LYS A 358 -17.41 -11.28 -8.05
CA LYS A 358 -17.60 -12.54 -8.79
C LYS A 358 -18.55 -13.50 -8.10
N PHE A 359 -18.44 -13.62 -6.78
CA PHE A 359 -19.15 -14.64 -5.99
C PHE A 359 -20.35 -14.11 -5.23
N ASP A 360 -20.50 -12.78 -5.10
CA ASP A 360 -21.65 -12.02 -4.57
C ASP A 360 -22.40 -12.71 -3.40
N SER A 361 -21.63 -13.14 -2.38
CA SER A 361 -22.19 -13.90 -1.25
C SER A 361 -22.23 -13.02 0.01
N ASP A 362 -23.36 -13.02 0.72
CA ASP A 362 -23.55 -12.26 1.95
C ASP A 362 -22.79 -12.87 3.16
N ASN A 363 -22.36 -14.13 3.06
CA ASN A 363 -21.69 -14.82 4.15
C ASN A 363 -20.54 -15.72 3.67
N MET A 364 -19.59 -15.96 4.57
CA MET A 364 -18.38 -16.73 4.29
C MET A 364 -18.61 -18.21 3.98
N ARG A 365 -19.69 -18.81 4.47
CA ARG A 365 -19.98 -20.23 4.21
C ARG A 365 -20.33 -20.43 2.73
N ASP A 366 -21.25 -19.63 2.22
CA ASP A 366 -21.72 -19.71 0.84
C ASP A 366 -20.59 -19.27 -0.12
N MET A 367 -19.89 -18.18 0.20
CA MET A 367 -18.72 -17.74 -0.59
C MET A 367 -17.65 -18.82 -0.73
N LYS A 368 -17.31 -19.54 0.35
CA LYS A 368 -16.34 -20.65 0.29
C LYS A 368 -16.83 -21.81 -0.59
N ALA A 369 -18.12 -22.13 -0.51
CA ALA A 369 -18.72 -23.19 -1.34
C ALA A 369 -18.66 -22.80 -2.85
N ASP A 370 -19.03 -21.57 -3.17
CA ASP A 370 -19.03 -21.04 -4.54
C ASP A 370 -17.61 -20.98 -5.13
N VAL A 371 -16.64 -20.50 -4.35
CA VAL A 371 -15.22 -20.48 -4.74
C VAL A 371 -14.70 -21.89 -4.99
N ALA A 372 -15.01 -22.85 -4.11
CA ALA A 372 -14.58 -24.26 -4.27
C ALA A 372 -15.20 -24.91 -5.51
N ALA A 373 -16.50 -24.70 -5.74
CA ALA A 373 -17.19 -25.20 -6.94
C ALA A 373 -16.61 -24.57 -8.23
N TYR A 374 -16.30 -23.27 -8.18
CA TYR A 374 -15.70 -22.58 -9.31
C TYR A 374 -14.29 -23.10 -9.63
N LYS A 375 -13.42 -23.25 -8.62
CA LYS A 375 -12.07 -23.81 -8.78
C LYS A 375 -12.14 -25.19 -9.43
N LYS A 376 -12.95 -26.10 -8.87
CA LYS A 376 -13.13 -27.45 -9.42
C LYS A 376 -13.54 -27.42 -10.90
N ARG A 377 -14.53 -26.60 -11.26
CA ARG A 377 -14.99 -26.48 -12.66
C ARG A 377 -13.90 -25.95 -13.60
N THR A 378 -13.06 -25.01 -13.15
CA THR A 378 -12.01 -24.41 -13.98
C THR A 378 -10.72 -25.22 -14.02
N GLU A 379 -10.52 -26.16 -13.12
CA GLU A 379 -9.44 -27.14 -13.12
C GLU A 379 -9.78 -28.37 -13.99
N GLU A 380 -11.08 -28.70 -14.12
CA GLU A 380 -11.59 -29.81 -14.91
C GLU A 380 -11.90 -29.42 -16.38
N ALA A 381 -11.79 -28.12 -16.74
CA ALA A 381 -12.08 -27.59 -18.09
C ALA A 381 -10.83 -27.50 -18.96
#